data_1b730e382eaf8aefefbe75ed65c91343
#
_entry.id   1b730e382eaf8aefefbe75ed65c91343
#
_cell.length_a   1.000
_cell.length_b   1.000
_cell.length_c   1.000
_cell.angle_alpha   90.00
_cell.angle_beta   90.00
_cell.angle_gamma   90.00
#
_symmetry.space_group_name_H-M   'P 1'
#
loop_
_entity.id
_entity.type
_entity.pdbx_description
1 polymer ?
#
loop_
_entity_poly.entity_id
_entity_poly.type
_entity_poly.pdbx_seq_one_letter_code
_entity_poly.pdbx_strand_id
1 'polypeptide(L)'
;MKVFPYFNSLQMFAHHEQIPYENMHAVSVTGRPWHELDRALLEYRPLIGVLTDRVHTPRAIAKRMMEYHLDRDYTMWVAEHLGNPKKEKIYKIYSIEEISEMSFTNPNCVLLMKAPNCALQRPALGIPDTKFILLNDRTKMITKAPIRVIDLSLLELHNSRYFWDIGACTGSVSIEARRQYPHLDIQAFEVRKECENIIRANTRLHSAPGIDLRIGNFLNLSIEKNTIVDAVFIGGHGGKLKEII
;
A
#
# COMPACT_ATOMS: atom_id res chain seq x y z
N MET A 1 -28.38 -2.46 34.05
CA MET A 1 -27.23 -1.85 33.36
C MET A 1 -27.77 -1.04 32.17
N LYS A 2 -27.56 0.27 32.12
CA LYS A 2 -27.91 1.07 30.92
C LYS A 2 -26.73 1.00 29.93
N VAL A 3 -26.97 0.49 28.73
CA VAL A 3 -26.01 0.46 27.66
C VAL A 3 -26.36 1.64 26.73
N PHE A 4 -25.42 2.57 26.52
CA PHE A 4 -25.57 3.65 25.58
C PHE A 4 -24.92 3.26 24.27
N PRO A 5 -25.57 3.40 23.11
CA PRO A 5 -24.93 3.22 21.82
C PRO A 5 -23.76 4.19 21.65
N TYR A 6 -22.62 3.70 21.23
CA TYR A 6 -21.42 4.51 21.04
C TYR A 6 -21.04 4.51 19.55
N PHE A 7 -20.90 5.71 18.99
CA PHE A 7 -20.40 5.89 17.64
C PHE A 7 -18.88 6.09 17.68
N ASN A 8 -18.18 5.42 16.80
CA ASN A 8 -16.76 5.73 16.59
C ASN A 8 -16.61 7.04 15.79
N SER A 9 -15.41 7.61 15.77
CA SER A 9 -15.15 8.90 15.11
C SER A 9 -15.50 8.87 13.62
N LEU A 10 -15.32 7.75 12.92
CA LEU A 10 -15.64 7.64 11.49
C LEU A 10 -17.16 7.65 11.25
N GLN A 11 -17.92 6.95 12.09
CA GLN A 11 -19.38 6.96 12.03
C GLN A 11 -19.92 8.35 12.35
N MET A 12 -19.36 9.02 13.37
CA MET A 12 -19.73 10.40 13.72
C MET A 12 -19.45 11.34 12.54
N PHE A 13 -18.28 11.21 11.90
CA PHE A 13 -17.92 12.03 10.76
C PHE A 13 -18.87 11.81 9.58
N ALA A 14 -19.10 10.55 9.21
CA ALA A 14 -20.04 10.25 8.12
C ALA A 14 -21.46 10.73 8.42
N HIS A 15 -21.94 10.56 9.66
CA HIS A 15 -23.25 11.04 10.07
C HIS A 15 -23.36 12.57 10.00
N HIS A 16 -22.35 13.30 10.50
CA HIS A 16 -22.30 14.76 10.43
C HIS A 16 -22.40 15.26 8.99
N GLU A 17 -21.76 14.57 8.07
CA GLU A 17 -21.70 14.92 6.65
C GLU A 17 -22.80 14.28 5.80
N GLN A 18 -23.74 13.56 6.43
CA GLN A 18 -24.83 12.83 5.76
C GLN A 18 -24.36 11.85 4.69
N ILE A 19 -23.19 11.22 4.94
CA ILE A 19 -22.61 10.20 4.06
C ILE A 19 -23.09 8.83 4.53
N PRO A 20 -23.70 8.00 3.65
CA PRO A 20 -23.99 6.60 3.95
C PRO A 20 -22.71 5.85 4.28
N TYR A 21 -22.59 5.27 5.48
CA TYR A 21 -21.36 4.61 5.92
C TYR A 21 -21.46 3.07 5.96
N GLU A 22 -22.56 2.50 5.57
CA GLU A 22 -22.76 1.04 5.54
C GLU A 22 -21.73 0.30 4.69
N ASN A 23 -21.22 0.94 3.64
CA ASN A 23 -20.18 0.42 2.76
C ASN A 23 -18.79 1.04 3.04
N MET A 24 -18.62 1.73 4.17
CA MET A 24 -17.34 2.31 4.55
C MET A 24 -16.34 1.22 4.90
N HIS A 25 -15.19 1.23 4.24
CA HIS A 25 -14.04 0.44 4.62
C HIS A 25 -13.27 1.20 5.71
N ALA A 26 -13.40 0.75 6.97
CA ALA A 26 -12.74 1.38 8.09
C ALA A 26 -11.30 0.86 8.23
N VAL A 27 -10.33 1.77 8.22
CA VAL A 27 -8.91 1.49 8.38
C VAL A 27 -8.39 2.21 9.63
N SER A 28 -7.55 1.55 10.40
CA SER A 28 -6.81 2.18 11.49
C SER A 28 -5.31 2.12 11.19
N VAL A 29 -4.69 3.29 11.02
CA VAL A 29 -3.23 3.41 10.92
C VAL A 29 -2.60 3.81 12.27
N THR A 30 -3.40 3.85 13.35
CA THR A 30 -2.95 4.21 14.70
C THR A 30 -1.99 3.16 15.23
N GLY A 31 -0.68 3.50 15.29
CA GLY A 31 0.38 2.57 15.72
C GLY A 31 0.53 1.34 14.80
N ARG A 32 0.09 1.42 13.56
CA ARG A 32 0.11 0.33 12.58
C ARG A 32 0.80 0.76 11.29
N PRO A 33 1.34 -0.18 10.50
CA PRO A 33 1.88 0.11 9.18
C PRO A 33 0.78 0.53 8.19
N TRP A 34 1.21 1.03 7.03
CA TRP A 34 0.32 1.50 5.96
C TRP A 34 -0.48 0.42 5.22
N HIS A 35 -0.20 -0.87 5.44
CA HIS A 35 -0.67 -1.98 4.61
C HIS A 35 -2.18 -1.97 4.36
N GLU A 36 -3.00 -1.78 5.39
CA GLU A 36 -4.46 -1.77 5.24
C GLU A 36 -4.96 -0.57 4.45
N LEU A 37 -4.33 0.61 4.61
CA LEU A 37 -4.67 1.79 3.82
C LEU A 37 -4.25 1.59 2.35
N ASP A 38 -3.02 1.12 2.12
CA ASP A 38 -2.51 0.83 0.78
C ASP A 38 -3.40 -0.17 0.06
N ARG A 39 -3.80 -1.24 0.76
CA ARG A 39 -4.73 -2.23 0.26
C ARG A 39 -6.06 -1.61 -0.14
N ALA A 40 -6.68 -0.84 0.75
CA ALA A 40 -7.97 -0.21 0.50
C ALA A 40 -7.93 0.72 -0.72
N LEU A 41 -6.84 1.47 -0.89
CA LEU A 41 -6.62 2.34 -2.05
C LEU A 41 -6.44 1.54 -3.35
N LEU A 42 -5.63 0.46 -3.33
CA LEU A 42 -5.40 -0.40 -4.49
C LEU A 42 -6.65 -1.22 -4.87
N GLU A 43 -7.51 -1.55 -3.91
CA GLU A 43 -8.81 -2.17 -4.16
C GLU A 43 -9.86 -1.17 -4.66
N TYR A 44 -9.52 0.12 -4.76
CA TYR A 44 -10.43 1.20 -5.17
C TYR A 44 -11.72 1.25 -4.35
N ARG A 45 -11.61 1.06 -3.02
CA ARG A 45 -12.78 1.13 -2.12
C ARG A 45 -13.49 2.47 -2.27
N PRO A 46 -14.82 2.48 -2.44
CA PRO A 46 -15.56 3.72 -2.75
C PRO A 46 -15.53 4.75 -1.62
N LEU A 47 -15.48 4.28 -0.37
CA LEU A 47 -15.40 5.10 0.83
C LEU A 47 -14.45 4.43 1.82
N ILE A 48 -13.38 5.14 2.19
CA ILE A 48 -12.40 4.69 3.18
C ILE A 48 -12.41 5.66 4.35
N GLY A 49 -12.72 5.16 5.55
CA GLY A 49 -12.57 5.91 6.79
C GLY A 49 -11.26 5.56 7.47
N VAL A 50 -10.43 6.56 7.80
CA VAL A 50 -9.09 6.34 8.37
C VAL A 50 -8.98 6.96 9.76
N LEU A 51 -8.69 6.10 10.75
CA LEU A 51 -8.27 6.54 12.09
C LEU A 51 -6.76 6.79 12.07
N THR A 52 -6.39 8.02 12.37
CA THR A 52 -5.04 8.57 12.26
C THR A 52 -4.29 8.56 13.60
N ASP A 53 -3.00 8.89 13.58
CA ASP A 53 -2.19 9.14 14.76
C ASP A 53 -1.22 10.32 14.55
N ARG A 54 -0.22 10.46 15.42
CA ARG A 54 0.76 11.55 15.34
C ARG A 54 1.77 11.39 14.20
N VAL A 55 1.95 10.18 13.67
CA VAL A 55 2.85 9.86 12.56
C VAL A 55 2.08 9.79 11.26
N HIS A 56 0.97 9.03 11.28
CA HIS A 56 0.07 8.84 10.14
C HIS A 56 -1.01 9.93 10.12
N THR A 57 -0.56 11.17 9.94
CA THR A 57 -1.43 12.36 9.88
C THR A 57 -2.14 12.46 8.54
N PRO A 58 -3.22 13.26 8.41
CA PRO A 58 -3.86 13.52 7.11
C PRO A 58 -2.85 13.99 6.04
N ARG A 59 -1.91 14.86 6.43
CA ARG A 59 -0.78 15.30 5.58
C ARG A 59 0.09 14.12 5.11
N ALA A 60 0.44 13.19 6.01
CA ALA A 60 1.26 12.03 5.67
C ALA A 60 0.51 11.07 4.73
N ILE A 61 -0.80 10.90 4.93
CA ILE A 61 -1.66 10.12 4.04
C ILE A 61 -1.68 10.75 2.64
N ALA A 62 -1.90 12.07 2.54
CA ALA A 62 -1.91 12.80 1.27
C ALA A 62 -0.57 12.63 0.52
N LYS A 63 0.55 12.86 1.21
CA LYS A 63 1.90 12.67 0.63
C LYS A 63 2.13 11.26 0.13
N ARG A 64 1.70 10.25 0.91
CA ARG A 64 1.80 8.86 0.47
C ARG A 64 0.96 8.56 -0.77
N MET A 65 -0.27 9.06 -0.81
CA MET A 65 -1.13 8.90 -1.98
C MET A 65 -0.49 9.50 -3.23
N MET A 66 0.08 10.72 -3.13
CA MET A 66 0.78 11.38 -4.23
C MET A 66 2.05 10.62 -4.64
N GLU A 67 2.84 10.14 -3.68
CA GLU A 67 4.06 9.37 -3.92
C GLU A 67 3.82 8.14 -4.81
N TYR A 68 2.65 7.51 -4.67
CA TYR A 68 2.28 6.32 -5.42
C TYR A 68 1.19 6.57 -6.47
N HIS A 69 0.92 7.85 -6.83
CA HIS A 69 -0.06 8.25 -7.84
C HIS A 69 -1.48 7.69 -7.59
N LEU A 70 -1.86 7.58 -6.32
CA LEU A 70 -3.18 7.11 -5.86
C LEU A 70 -4.11 8.29 -5.46
N ASP A 71 -3.64 9.52 -5.64
CA ASP A 71 -4.32 10.76 -5.26
C ASP A 71 -5.44 11.15 -6.22
N ARG A 72 -5.31 10.82 -7.51
CA ARG A 72 -6.20 11.29 -8.58
C ARG A 72 -7.62 10.76 -8.50
N ASP A 73 -7.78 9.63 -7.84
CA ASP A 73 -9.03 8.87 -7.81
C ASP A 73 -9.88 9.17 -6.57
N TYR A 74 -9.36 10.01 -5.66
CA TYR A 74 -10.01 10.29 -4.37
C TYR A 74 -10.07 11.77 -4.04
N THR A 75 -11.11 12.15 -3.29
CA THR A 75 -11.14 13.36 -2.49
C THR A 75 -10.91 13.01 -1.03
N MET A 76 -10.35 13.93 -0.25
CA MET A 76 -10.07 13.72 1.16
C MET A 76 -10.76 14.79 2.01
N TRP A 77 -11.56 14.33 2.97
CA TRP A 77 -12.11 15.19 4.00
C TRP A 77 -11.46 14.87 5.33
N VAL A 78 -11.20 15.88 6.12
CA VAL A 78 -10.54 15.76 7.42
C VAL A 78 -11.43 16.36 8.50
N ALA A 79 -11.60 15.63 9.60
CA ALA A 79 -12.28 16.14 10.77
C ALA A 79 -11.34 16.17 11.98
N GLU A 80 -11.31 17.30 12.67
CA GLU A 80 -10.56 17.51 13.90
C GLU A 80 -11.52 17.60 15.09
N HIS A 81 -11.17 17.00 16.22
CA HIS A 81 -11.86 17.11 17.50
C HIS A 81 -13.40 16.86 17.44
N LEU A 82 -13.82 15.91 16.61
CA LEU A 82 -15.24 15.55 16.47
C LEU A 82 -15.93 15.37 17.84
N GLY A 83 -17.13 15.94 17.97
CA GLY A 83 -17.91 15.94 19.19
C GLY A 83 -17.50 17.00 20.23
N ASN A 84 -16.51 17.83 19.94
CA ASN A 84 -16.14 18.95 20.79
C ASN A 84 -16.64 20.27 20.19
N PRO A 85 -17.79 20.87 20.67
CA PRO A 85 -18.42 22.02 20.03
C PRO A 85 -17.53 23.26 19.91
N LYS A 86 -16.45 23.35 20.75
CA LYS A 86 -15.54 24.50 20.75
C LYS A 86 -14.32 24.30 19.84
N LYS A 87 -13.99 23.07 19.47
CA LYS A 87 -12.74 22.75 18.76
C LYS A 87 -12.97 21.99 17.46
N GLU A 88 -14.17 21.47 17.25
CA GLU A 88 -14.51 20.72 16.05
C GLU A 88 -14.31 21.55 14.80
N LYS A 89 -13.62 20.97 13.82
CA LYS A 89 -13.43 21.55 12.49
C LYS A 89 -13.50 20.45 11.45
N ILE A 90 -14.17 20.73 10.35
CA ILE A 90 -14.26 19.83 9.21
C ILE A 90 -13.75 20.56 7.98
N TYR A 91 -12.83 19.90 7.29
CA TYR A 91 -12.22 20.37 6.05
C TYR A 91 -12.68 19.47 4.91
N LYS A 92 -13.37 20.05 3.94
CA LYS A 92 -13.82 19.38 2.71
C LYS A 92 -12.92 19.82 1.57
N ILE A 93 -11.83 19.09 1.38
CA ILE A 93 -10.80 19.47 0.42
C ILE A 93 -10.80 18.45 -0.71
N TYR A 94 -10.88 18.96 -1.93
CA TYR A 94 -10.95 18.11 -3.12
C TYR A 94 -9.57 17.84 -3.72
N SER A 95 -8.56 18.66 -3.41
CA SER A 95 -7.18 18.46 -3.84
C SER A 95 -6.37 17.78 -2.74
N ILE A 96 -5.87 16.59 -3.02
CA ILE A 96 -4.93 15.88 -2.13
C ILE A 96 -3.62 16.66 -1.97
N GLU A 97 -3.17 17.34 -3.01
CA GLU A 97 -1.98 18.20 -2.99
C GLU A 97 -2.10 19.31 -1.95
N GLU A 98 -3.25 19.99 -1.88
CA GLU A 98 -3.52 21.02 -0.89
C GLU A 98 -3.39 20.48 0.54
N ILE A 99 -3.97 19.29 0.82
CA ILE A 99 -3.87 18.63 2.11
C ILE A 99 -2.42 18.27 2.46
N SER A 100 -1.61 17.94 1.47
CA SER A 100 -0.20 17.60 1.68
C SER A 100 0.62 18.76 2.26
N GLU A 101 0.15 19.99 2.12
CA GLU A 101 0.79 21.20 2.65
C GLU A 101 0.15 21.73 3.94
N MET A 102 -1.03 21.22 4.30
CA MET A 102 -1.74 21.64 5.51
C MET A 102 -1.23 20.91 6.77
N SER A 103 -1.53 21.51 7.92
CA SER A 103 -1.31 20.91 9.23
C SER A 103 -2.62 20.76 9.97
N PHE A 104 -2.80 19.62 10.64
CA PHE A 104 -4.03 19.28 11.34
C PHE A 104 -3.76 18.99 12.81
N THR A 105 -4.70 19.35 13.67
CA THR A 105 -4.62 19.10 15.12
C THR A 105 -5.17 17.72 15.48
N ASN A 106 -4.68 17.15 16.57
CA ASN A 106 -5.16 15.87 17.07
C ASN A 106 -6.18 16.05 18.20
N PRO A 107 -7.15 15.14 18.36
CA PRO A 107 -7.44 13.99 17.52
C PRO A 107 -8.08 14.37 16.18
N ASN A 108 -7.77 13.63 15.13
CA ASN A 108 -8.38 13.79 13.82
C ASN A 108 -8.67 12.45 13.16
N CYS A 109 -9.49 12.45 12.13
CA CYS A 109 -9.75 11.31 11.27
C CYS A 109 -10.02 11.78 9.83
N VAL A 110 -9.97 10.85 8.90
CA VAL A 110 -10.06 11.14 7.46
C VAL A 110 -11.16 10.30 6.83
N LEU A 111 -11.87 10.88 5.87
CA LEU A 111 -12.68 10.17 4.88
C LEU A 111 -12.07 10.38 3.50
N LEU A 112 -11.78 9.27 2.82
CA LEU A 112 -11.38 9.24 1.43
C LEU A 112 -12.58 8.76 0.61
N MET A 113 -13.02 9.57 -0.32
CA MET A 113 -14.15 9.26 -1.19
C MET A 113 -13.67 9.15 -2.62
N LYS A 114 -13.98 8.03 -3.25
CA LYS A 114 -13.63 7.80 -4.65
C LYS A 114 -14.39 8.78 -5.54
N ALA A 115 -13.69 9.38 -6.50
CA ALA A 115 -14.30 10.29 -7.46
C ALA A 115 -15.33 9.54 -8.34
N PRO A 116 -16.52 10.13 -8.61
CA PRO A 116 -17.61 9.43 -9.31
C PRO A 116 -17.25 8.91 -10.71
N ASN A 117 -16.34 9.61 -11.39
CA ASN A 117 -15.95 9.32 -12.78
C ASN A 117 -14.64 8.49 -12.88
N CYS A 118 -14.13 8.00 -11.76
CA CYS A 118 -12.94 7.17 -11.79
C CYS A 118 -13.31 5.76 -12.29
N ALA A 119 -12.93 5.47 -13.53
CA ALA A 119 -13.06 4.13 -14.08
C ALA A 119 -12.16 3.16 -13.29
N LEU A 120 -12.71 2.02 -12.89
CA LEU A 120 -11.94 0.92 -12.31
C LEU A 120 -10.95 0.40 -13.37
N GLN A 121 -9.78 0.99 -13.42
CA GLN A 121 -8.68 0.45 -14.21
C GLN A 121 -7.97 -0.61 -13.36
N ARG A 122 -8.45 -1.84 -13.45
CA ARG A 122 -7.65 -2.96 -12.93
C ARG A 122 -6.33 -2.99 -13.69
N PRO A 123 -5.20 -3.04 -12.99
CA PRO A 123 -3.92 -3.10 -13.67
C PRO A 123 -3.86 -4.35 -14.54
N ALA A 124 -3.41 -4.17 -15.79
CA ALA A 124 -3.18 -5.31 -16.66
C ALA A 124 -2.06 -6.19 -16.07
N LEU A 125 -2.24 -7.51 -16.14
CA LEU A 125 -1.19 -8.47 -15.82
C LEU A 125 -0.17 -8.49 -16.97
N GLY A 126 1.12 -8.62 -16.65
CA GLY A 126 2.20 -8.65 -17.64
C GLY A 126 2.68 -7.25 -18.04
N ILE A 127 3.08 -6.44 -17.06
CA ILE A 127 3.68 -5.12 -17.31
C ILE A 127 4.88 -5.29 -18.25
N PRO A 128 4.96 -4.59 -19.40
CA PRO A 128 6.10 -4.67 -20.30
C PRO A 128 7.44 -4.37 -19.62
N ASP A 129 8.47 -5.15 -19.89
CA ASP A 129 9.81 -4.97 -19.30
C ASP A 129 10.36 -3.55 -19.51
N THR A 130 10.02 -2.93 -20.63
CA THR A 130 10.44 -1.56 -21.00
C THR A 130 9.82 -0.47 -20.12
N LYS A 131 8.84 -0.82 -19.29
CA LYS A 131 8.23 0.11 -18.33
C LYS A 131 8.92 0.11 -16.96
N PHE A 132 9.93 -0.74 -16.77
CA PHE A 132 10.73 -0.78 -15.55
C PHE A 132 12.06 -0.07 -15.72
N ILE A 133 12.51 0.61 -14.68
CA ILE A 133 13.88 1.09 -14.54
C ILE A 133 14.77 -0.12 -14.29
N LEU A 134 15.79 -0.30 -15.11
CA LEU A 134 16.69 -1.44 -15.06
C LEU A 134 18.00 -1.10 -14.34
N LEU A 135 18.64 -2.10 -13.76
CA LEU A 135 20.00 -1.94 -13.21
C LEU A 135 21.00 -1.80 -14.35
N ASN A 136 21.56 -0.58 -14.51
CA ASN A 136 22.56 -0.26 -15.56
C ASN A 136 22.09 -0.72 -16.96
N ASP A 137 20.83 -0.50 -17.29
CA ASP A 137 20.18 -0.89 -18.55
C ASP A 137 20.30 -2.38 -18.91
N ARG A 138 20.56 -3.22 -17.92
CA ARG A 138 20.74 -4.68 -18.11
C ARG A 138 19.41 -5.39 -18.29
N THR A 139 18.96 -5.52 -19.52
CA THR A 139 17.70 -6.20 -19.86
C THR A 139 17.62 -7.68 -19.44
N LYS A 140 18.74 -8.33 -19.15
CA LYS A 140 18.79 -9.71 -18.67
C LYS A 140 18.58 -9.85 -17.15
N MET A 141 18.52 -8.73 -16.43
CA MET A 141 18.39 -8.73 -14.96
C MET A 141 16.96 -8.41 -14.49
N ILE A 142 15.98 -8.62 -15.34
CA ILE A 142 14.57 -8.57 -15.00
C ILE A 142 13.91 -9.88 -15.43
N THR A 143 13.06 -10.44 -14.58
CA THR A 143 12.20 -11.57 -14.95
C THR A 143 11.27 -11.11 -16.05
N LYS A 144 11.29 -11.75 -17.22
CA LYS A 144 10.56 -11.35 -18.40
C LYS A 144 9.06 -11.40 -18.19
N ALA A 145 8.31 -10.45 -18.79
CA ALA A 145 6.87 -10.33 -18.59
C ALA A 145 6.10 -11.67 -18.77
N PRO A 146 6.32 -12.47 -19.83
CA PRO A 146 5.65 -13.76 -19.94
C PRO A 146 6.00 -14.74 -18.81
N ILE A 147 7.25 -14.74 -18.36
CA ILE A 147 7.71 -15.60 -17.25
C ILE A 147 7.07 -15.14 -15.93
N ARG A 148 7.08 -13.82 -15.64
CA ARG A 148 6.39 -13.27 -14.45
C ARG A 148 4.94 -13.68 -14.37
N VAL A 149 4.21 -13.60 -15.49
CA VAL A 149 2.79 -13.98 -15.56
C VAL A 149 2.60 -15.45 -15.21
N ILE A 150 3.43 -16.33 -15.78
CA ILE A 150 3.39 -17.78 -15.50
C ILE A 150 3.73 -18.03 -14.03
N ASP A 151 4.81 -17.45 -13.52
CA ASP A 151 5.26 -17.63 -12.13
C ASP A 151 4.18 -17.18 -11.13
N LEU A 152 3.57 -16.00 -11.33
CA LEU A 152 2.49 -15.51 -10.47
C LEU A 152 1.24 -16.39 -10.52
N SER A 153 0.95 -17.00 -11.66
CA SER A 153 -0.13 -17.98 -11.80
C SER A 153 0.15 -19.26 -11.02
N LEU A 154 1.39 -19.76 -11.08
CA LEU A 154 1.79 -21.00 -10.39
C LEU A 154 1.90 -20.83 -8.86
N LEU A 155 2.17 -19.61 -8.39
CA LEU A 155 2.30 -19.32 -6.97
C LEU A 155 0.96 -19.27 -6.23
N GLU A 156 -0.18 -19.31 -6.93
CA GLU A 156 -1.54 -19.30 -6.34
C GLU A 156 -1.77 -18.19 -5.30
N LEU A 157 -1.23 -16.99 -5.54
CA LEU A 157 -1.17 -15.88 -4.59
C LEU A 157 -2.54 -15.39 -4.09
N HIS A 158 -3.64 -15.76 -4.76
CA HIS A 158 -5.00 -15.43 -4.33
C HIS A 158 -5.37 -16.09 -2.99
N ASN A 159 -4.73 -17.22 -2.63
CA ASN A 159 -4.92 -17.94 -1.38
C ASN A 159 -3.84 -17.65 -0.34
N SER A 160 -2.82 -16.84 -0.70
CA SER A 160 -1.67 -16.53 0.13
C SER A 160 -1.91 -15.24 0.92
N ARG A 161 -1.23 -15.10 2.05
CA ARG A 161 -1.12 -13.86 2.80
C ARG A 161 0.29 -13.30 2.74
N TYR A 162 1.29 -14.14 2.94
CA TYR A 162 2.70 -13.77 3.02
C TYR A 162 3.46 -14.25 1.78
N PHE A 163 4.01 -13.30 1.04
CA PHE A 163 4.78 -13.56 -0.17
C PHE A 163 6.20 -13.01 -0.07
N TRP A 164 7.19 -13.84 -0.38
CA TRP A 164 8.60 -13.43 -0.44
C TRP A 164 9.12 -13.47 -1.86
N ASP A 165 9.79 -12.38 -2.26
CA ASP A 165 10.50 -12.24 -3.54
C ASP A 165 12.00 -12.17 -3.24
N ILE A 166 12.72 -13.29 -3.42
CA ILE A 166 14.16 -13.42 -3.12
C ILE A 166 14.96 -13.17 -4.39
N GLY A 167 15.82 -12.15 -4.38
CA GLY A 167 16.56 -11.69 -5.56
C GLY A 167 15.74 -10.75 -6.42
N ALA A 168 15.04 -9.81 -5.80
CA ALA A 168 14.03 -8.93 -6.40
C ALA A 168 14.57 -8.04 -7.53
N CYS A 169 15.84 -7.65 -7.52
CA CYS A 169 16.56 -6.82 -8.50
C CYS A 169 15.85 -5.53 -8.88
N THR A 170 14.90 -5.58 -9.83
CA THR A 170 14.07 -4.43 -10.26
C THR A 170 12.77 -4.32 -9.47
N GLY A 171 12.43 -5.31 -8.65
CA GLY A 171 11.15 -5.42 -7.96
C GLY A 171 9.97 -5.82 -8.85
N SER A 172 10.22 -6.24 -10.08
CA SER A 172 9.16 -6.45 -11.07
C SER A 172 8.15 -7.53 -10.67
N VAL A 173 8.58 -8.60 -10.02
CA VAL A 173 7.70 -9.69 -9.55
C VAL A 173 6.87 -9.20 -8.36
N SER A 174 7.51 -8.59 -7.36
CA SER A 174 6.83 -7.99 -6.20
C SER A 174 5.81 -6.94 -6.60
N ILE A 175 6.14 -6.07 -7.57
CA ILE A 175 5.27 -5.00 -8.06
C ILE A 175 4.03 -5.58 -8.75
N GLU A 176 4.23 -6.56 -9.61
CA GLU A 176 3.13 -7.21 -10.32
C GLU A 176 2.23 -7.99 -9.35
N ALA A 177 2.82 -8.70 -8.39
CA ALA A 177 2.11 -9.37 -7.31
C ALA A 177 1.27 -8.38 -6.48
N ARG A 178 1.85 -7.24 -6.04
CA ARG A 178 1.13 -6.20 -5.29
C ARG A 178 -0.06 -5.65 -6.05
N ARG A 179 0.08 -5.40 -7.34
CA ARG A 179 -0.98 -4.81 -8.15
C ARG A 179 -2.13 -5.78 -8.44
N GLN A 180 -1.83 -7.08 -8.55
CA GLN A 180 -2.86 -8.11 -8.80
C GLN A 180 -3.49 -8.61 -7.50
N TYR A 181 -2.75 -8.63 -6.41
CA TYR A 181 -3.13 -9.18 -5.12
C TYR A 181 -2.87 -8.17 -3.98
N PRO A 182 -3.68 -7.10 -3.87
CA PRO A 182 -3.47 -6.04 -2.88
C PRO A 182 -3.50 -6.49 -1.42
N HIS A 183 -4.05 -7.67 -1.14
CA HIS A 183 -4.14 -8.25 0.20
C HIS A 183 -2.83 -8.84 0.73
N LEU A 184 -1.83 -9.06 -0.14
CA LEU A 184 -0.58 -9.70 0.24
C LEU A 184 0.29 -8.82 1.14
N ASP A 185 0.93 -9.45 2.12
CA ASP A 185 2.07 -8.90 2.83
C ASP A 185 3.35 -9.33 2.09
N ILE A 186 3.96 -8.41 1.33
CA ILE A 186 5.08 -8.72 0.43
C ILE A 186 6.39 -8.27 1.04
N GLN A 187 7.36 -9.19 1.13
CA GLN A 187 8.75 -8.89 1.45
C GLN A 187 9.63 -9.17 0.24
N ALA A 188 10.38 -8.15 -0.19
CA ALA A 188 11.33 -8.24 -1.29
C ALA A 188 12.76 -8.22 -0.74
N PHE A 189 13.57 -9.20 -1.09
CA PHE A 189 14.95 -9.34 -0.63
C PHE A 189 15.91 -9.13 -1.80
N GLU A 190 16.90 -8.28 -1.62
CA GLU A 190 17.92 -8.05 -2.64
C GLU A 190 19.29 -7.82 -2.00
N VAL A 191 20.31 -8.50 -2.50
CA VAL A 191 21.67 -8.42 -1.94
C VAL A 191 22.40 -7.17 -2.38
N ARG A 192 22.07 -6.62 -3.55
CA ARG A 192 22.75 -5.49 -4.17
C ARG A 192 22.15 -4.18 -3.69
N LYS A 193 22.96 -3.38 -3.01
CA LYS A 193 22.55 -2.07 -2.47
C LYS A 193 22.09 -1.10 -3.56
N GLU A 194 22.71 -1.14 -4.73
CA GLU A 194 22.35 -0.30 -5.88
C GLU A 194 20.93 -0.55 -6.40
N CYS A 195 20.36 -1.73 -6.14
CA CYS A 195 18.98 -2.05 -6.52
C CYS A 195 17.94 -1.37 -5.62
N GLU A 196 18.30 -0.90 -4.43
CA GLU A 196 17.35 -0.27 -3.50
C GLU A 196 16.60 0.89 -4.15
N ASN A 197 17.34 1.84 -4.70
CA ASN A 197 16.72 3.02 -5.33
C ASN A 197 15.90 2.64 -6.57
N ILE A 198 16.33 1.62 -7.30
CA ILE A 198 15.62 1.12 -8.50
C ILE A 198 14.28 0.51 -8.10
N ILE A 199 14.27 -0.38 -7.10
CA ILE A 199 13.04 -1.01 -6.61
C ILE A 199 12.08 0.06 -6.09
N ARG A 200 12.55 1.00 -5.25
CA ARG A 200 11.72 2.09 -4.73
C ARG A 200 11.17 3.00 -5.84
N ALA A 201 11.97 3.32 -6.85
CA ALA A 201 11.50 4.10 -8.00
C ALA A 201 10.45 3.33 -8.81
N ASN A 202 10.67 2.05 -9.07
CA ASN A 202 9.71 1.20 -9.78
C ASN A 202 8.41 1.02 -9.00
N THR A 203 8.45 0.85 -7.66
CA THR A 203 7.22 0.74 -6.85
C THR A 203 6.37 2.00 -6.94
N ARG A 204 6.98 3.18 -6.95
CA ARG A 204 6.27 4.46 -7.16
C ARG A 204 5.73 4.57 -8.58
N LEU A 205 6.56 4.32 -9.57
CA LEU A 205 6.19 4.39 -11.00
C LEU A 205 4.98 3.52 -11.34
N HIS A 206 4.86 2.37 -10.69
CA HIS A 206 3.79 1.39 -10.93
C HIS A 206 2.69 1.42 -9.87
N SER A 207 2.63 2.44 -9.01
CA SER A 207 1.61 2.54 -7.96
C SER A 207 1.48 1.25 -7.12
N ALA A 208 2.62 0.74 -6.63
CA ALA A 208 2.71 -0.50 -5.87
C ALA A 208 3.26 -0.25 -4.44
N PRO A 209 2.51 0.42 -3.55
CA PRO A 209 2.92 0.68 -2.18
C PRO A 209 2.94 -0.60 -1.33
N GLY A 210 3.57 -0.53 -0.15
CA GLY A 210 3.48 -1.60 0.86
C GLY A 210 4.31 -2.85 0.54
N ILE A 211 5.36 -2.72 -0.27
CA ILE A 211 6.39 -3.76 -0.44
C ILE A 211 7.49 -3.49 0.56
N ASP A 212 7.71 -4.42 1.51
CA ASP A 212 8.78 -4.34 2.50
C ASP A 212 10.11 -4.80 1.87
N LEU A 213 10.96 -3.81 1.57
CA LEU A 213 12.26 -4.07 0.92
C LEU A 213 13.36 -4.25 1.94
N ARG A 214 14.04 -5.40 1.88
CA ARG A 214 15.20 -5.75 2.73
C ARG A 214 16.45 -5.94 1.89
N ILE A 215 17.40 -5.04 2.08
CA ILE A 215 18.69 -5.08 1.39
C ILE A 215 19.71 -5.84 2.23
N GLY A 216 20.30 -6.87 1.64
CA GLY A 216 21.32 -7.72 2.26
C GLY A 216 21.27 -9.14 1.76
N ASN A 217 22.25 -9.95 2.22
CA ASN A 217 22.22 -11.37 1.92
C ASN A 217 21.09 -12.04 2.72
N PHE A 218 20.13 -12.61 2.01
CA PHE A 218 18.95 -13.28 2.58
C PHE A 218 19.30 -14.24 3.73
N LEU A 219 20.36 -15.02 3.58
CA LEU A 219 20.80 -16.00 4.59
C LEU A 219 21.32 -15.37 5.89
N ASN A 220 21.67 -14.08 5.85
CA ASN A 220 22.21 -13.34 7.01
C ASN A 220 21.20 -12.36 7.61
N LEU A 221 20.03 -12.16 6.96
CA LEU A 221 19.00 -11.29 7.46
C LEU A 221 18.27 -11.94 8.62
N SER A 222 18.02 -11.14 9.67
CA SER A 222 17.21 -11.59 10.79
C SER A 222 15.76 -11.71 10.35
N ILE A 223 15.34 -12.92 10.06
CA ILE A 223 13.95 -13.28 9.82
C ILE A 223 13.46 -13.92 11.12
N GLU A 224 12.31 -13.49 11.61
CA GLU A 224 11.72 -14.11 12.81
C GLU A 224 11.56 -15.61 12.57
N LYS A 225 12.13 -16.45 13.45
CA LYS A 225 12.21 -17.92 13.30
C LYS A 225 10.87 -18.62 13.07
N ASN A 226 9.76 -17.96 13.37
CA ASN A 226 8.41 -18.49 13.22
C ASN A 226 7.59 -17.76 12.14
N THR A 227 8.24 -17.01 11.24
CA THR A 227 7.52 -16.37 10.14
C THR A 227 7.04 -17.45 9.18
N ILE A 228 5.73 -17.66 9.14
CA ILE A 228 5.09 -18.50 8.14
C ILE A 228 5.06 -17.72 6.84
N VAL A 229 5.57 -18.30 5.77
CA VAL A 229 5.45 -17.75 4.42
C VAL A 229 4.61 -18.71 3.58
N ASP A 230 3.65 -18.17 2.83
CA ASP A 230 2.74 -19.01 2.04
C ASP A 230 3.29 -19.27 0.64
N ALA A 231 3.99 -18.27 0.06
CA ALA A 231 4.56 -18.36 -1.27
C ALA A 231 5.94 -17.69 -1.34
N VAL A 232 6.87 -18.30 -2.07
CA VAL A 232 8.22 -17.78 -2.26
C VAL A 232 8.58 -17.84 -3.74
N PHE A 233 9.03 -16.70 -4.28
CA PHE A 233 9.67 -16.62 -5.58
C PHE A 233 11.18 -16.44 -5.38
N ILE A 234 12.00 -17.24 -6.07
CA ILE A 234 13.46 -17.14 -6.02
C ILE A 234 13.98 -16.76 -7.41
N GLY A 235 14.11 -15.44 -7.64
CA GLY A 235 14.59 -14.90 -8.92
C GLY A 235 16.11 -14.91 -9.06
N GLY A 236 16.85 -14.94 -7.94
CA GLY A 236 18.31 -15.01 -7.94
C GLY A 236 18.84 -15.55 -6.63
N HIS A 237 19.65 -16.59 -6.70
CA HIS A 237 20.16 -17.32 -5.51
C HIS A 237 21.69 -17.31 -5.38
N GLY A 238 22.44 -16.78 -6.38
CA GLY A 238 23.90 -16.71 -6.34
C GLY A 238 24.61 -18.07 -6.11
N GLY A 239 24.03 -19.16 -6.58
CA GLY A 239 24.52 -20.53 -6.36
C GLY A 239 24.09 -21.18 -5.04
N LYS A 240 23.35 -20.48 -4.17
CA LYS A 240 23.00 -20.90 -2.80
C LYS A 240 21.56 -21.40 -2.65
N LEU A 241 20.97 -21.94 -3.71
CA LEU A 241 19.58 -22.39 -3.68
C LEU A 241 19.29 -23.39 -2.56
N LYS A 242 20.18 -24.36 -2.33
CA LYS A 242 20.03 -25.37 -1.27
C LYS A 242 20.09 -24.81 0.16
N GLU A 243 20.70 -23.64 0.33
CA GLU A 243 20.80 -22.97 1.64
C GLU A 243 19.59 -22.07 1.89
N ILE A 244 18.89 -21.66 0.82
CA ILE A 244 17.69 -20.79 0.87
C ILE A 244 16.43 -21.62 1.13
N ILE A 245 16.35 -22.82 0.54
CA ILE A 245 15.26 -23.79 0.73
C ILE A 245 15.50 -24.61 2.00
#